data_e10ab18204570bdf9ad9de17d16a3ab3
#
_entry.id   e10ab18204570bdf9ad9de17d16a3ab3
#
_cell.length_a   1.000
_cell.length_b   1.000
_cell.length_c   1.000
_cell.angle_alpha   90.00
_cell.angle_beta   90.00
_cell.angle_gamma   90.00
#
_symmetry.space_group_name_H-M   'P 1'
#
loop_
_entity.id
_entity.type
_entity.pdbx_description
1 polymer ?
#
loop_
_entity_poly.entity_id
_entity_poly.type
_entity_poly.pdbx_seq_one_letter_code
_entity_poly.pdbx_strand_id
1 'polypeptide(L)'
;MATKNHNLSEYDANSMPDATGMRFGIVVSEWNDNVTTPLMEGAVNTLLANGVKREDIDVMRVPGSFELIYGASKMVKGAYDAVIAIGCVIRGD
;
A
#
# COMPACT_ATOMS: atom_id res chain seq x y z
N MET A 1 2.06 8.01 -13.22
CA MET A 1 2.22 7.56 -14.61
C MET A 1 3.69 7.28 -14.92
N ALA A 2 3.98 6.15 -15.54
CA ALA A 2 5.35 5.81 -15.89
C ALA A 2 5.82 6.64 -17.09
N THR A 3 7.07 7.09 -17.06
CA THR A 3 7.69 7.78 -18.17
C THR A 3 8.59 6.80 -18.94
N LYS A 4 8.91 7.14 -20.18
CA LYS A 4 9.64 6.26 -21.08
C LYS A 4 10.96 5.75 -20.52
N ASN A 5 11.68 6.58 -19.79
CA ASN A 5 13.01 6.26 -19.28
C ASN A 5 13.06 6.15 -17.75
N HIS A 6 11.89 6.03 -17.12
CA HIS A 6 11.79 5.93 -15.67
C HIS A 6 10.93 4.76 -15.26
N ASN A 7 11.44 3.94 -14.37
CA ASN A 7 10.65 2.92 -13.67
C ASN A 7 10.22 3.52 -12.33
N LEU A 8 8.93 3.81 -12.22
CA LEU A 8 8.39 4.44 -11.01
C LEU A 8 8.38 3.51 -9.81
N SER A 9 8.65 2.22 -10.01
CA SER A 9 8.81 1.27 -8.91
C SER A 9 10.18 1.33 -8.26
N GLU A 10 11.15 1.95 -8.92
CA GLU A 10 12.50 2.06 -8.38
C GLU A 10 12.58 3.21 -7.39
N TYR A 11 13.37 3.01 -6.36
CA TYR A 11 13.68 4.05 -5.40
C TYR A 11 15.12 3.92 -4.94
N ASP A 12 15.70 5.03 -4.50
CA ASP A 12 17.05 5.04 -3.96
C ASP A 12 17.00 4.71 -2.46
N ALA A 13 17.40 3.50 -2.11
CA ALA A 13 17.37 3.03 -0.73
C ALA A 13 18.25 3.90 0.20
N ASN A 14 19.28 4.54 -0.34
CA ASN A 14 20.17 5.37 0.46
C ASN A 14 19.55 6.72 0.82
N SER A 15 18.56 7.18 0.05
CA SER A 15 17.87 8.45 0.30
C SER A 15 16.55 8.28 1.04
N MET A 16 16.12 7.04 1.30
CA MET A 16 14.86 6.78 1.98
C MET A 16 14.97 7.06 3.47
N PRO A 17 13.98 7.74 4.06
CA PRO A 17 13.93 7.93 5.51
C PRO A 17 13.81 6.61 6.25
N ASP A 18 14.35 6.56 7.45
CA ASP A 18 14.17 5.42 8.34
C ASP A 18 12.76 5.45 8.93
N ALA A 19 12.01 4.37 8.77
CA ALA A 19 10.64 4.26 9.25
C ALA A 19 10.53 3.42 10.52
N THR A 20 11.64 3.18 11.22
CA THR A 20 11.63 2.42 12.46
C THR A 20 10.66 3.04 13.48
N GLY A 21 9.82 2.20 14.06
CA GLY A 21 8.84 2.64 15.07
C GLY A 21 7.54 3.18 14.50
N MET A 22 7.43 3.32 13.19
CA MET A 22 6.19 3.77 12.56
C MET A 22 5.23 2.61 12.35
N ARG A 23 3.93 2.93 12.35
CA ARG A 23 2.86 1.97 12.09
C ARG A 23 2.09 2.37 10.85
N PHE A 24 1.74 1.36 10.06
CA PHE A 24 1.07 1.58 8.77
C PHE A 24 -0.16 0.70 8.66
N GLY A 25 -1.22 1.26 8.08
CA GLY A 25 -2.40 0.51 7.67
C GLY A 25 -2.43 0.42 6.15
N ILE A 26 -2.81 -0.73 5.63
CA ILE A 26 -2.96 -0.95 4.19
C ILE A 26 -4.37 -1.44 3.92
N VAL A 27 -5.11 -0.73 3.07
CA VAL A 27 -6.43 -1.16 2.59
C VAL A 27 -6.26 -1.60 1.15
N VAL A 28 -6.61 -2.83 0.84
CA VAL A 28 -6.40 -3.40 -0.49
C VAL A 28 -7.69 -4.00 -1.02
N SER A 29 -8.03 -3.71 -2.28
CA SER A 29 -9.20 -4.30 -2.92
C SER A 29 -8.91 -5.73 -3.36
N GLU A 30 -9.90 -6.62 -3.21
CA GLU A 30 -9.79 -8.00 -3.65
C GLU A 30 -10.05 -8.13 -5.15
N TRP A 31 -10.87 -7.24 -5.70
CA TRP A 31 -11.17 -7.25 -7.13
C TRP A 31 -9.89 -6.96 -7.91
N ASN A 32 -9.61 -7.81 -8.91
CA ASN A 32 -8.37 -7.78 -9.68
C ASN A 32 -7.14 -8.04 -8.79
N ASP A 33 -7.22 -9.09 -8.00
CA ASP A 33 -6.16 -9.42 -7.04
C ASP A 33 -4.83 -9.79 -7.70
N ASN A 34 -4.87 -10.22 -8.97
CA ASN A 34 -3.64 -10.42 -9.75
C ASN A 34 -2.82 -9.13 -9.92
N VAL A 35 -3.44 -7.97 -9.72
CA VAL A 35 -2.77 -6.67 -9.73
C VAL A 35 -2.58 -6.15 -8.31
N THR A 36 -3.63 -6.19 -7.49
CA THR A 36 -3.58 -5.56 -6.17
C THR A 36 -2.72 -6.32 -5.16
N THR A 37 -2.69 -7.65 -5.23
CA THR A 37 -1.88 -8.44 -4.30
C THR A 37 -0.38 -8.18 -4.47
N PRO A 38 0.18 -8.21 -5.70
CA PRO A 38 1.59 -7.85 -5.88
C PRO A 38 1.91 -6.41 -5.44
N LEU A 39 0.99 -5.48 -5.62
CA LEU A 39 1.19 -4.11 -5.16
C LEU A 39 1.24 -4.04 -3.63
N MET A 40 0.34 -4.76 -2.98
CA MET A 40 0.32 -4.84 -1.51
C MET A 40 1.61 -5.48 -0.99
N GLU A 41 2.03 -6.58 -1.60
CA GLU A 41 3.28 -7.25 -1.22
C GLU A 41 4.49 -6.33 -1.40
N GLY A 42 4.51 -5.56 -2.49
CA GLY A 42 5.56 -4.57 -2.71
C GLY A 42 5.59 -3.50 -1.63
N ALA A 43 4.41 -3.01 -1.24
CA ALA A 43 4.30 -2.02 -0.18
C ALA A 43 4.82 -2.59 1.15
N VAL A 44 4.37 -3.80 1.52
CA VAL A 44 4.82 -4.45 2.75
C VAL A 44 6.34 -4.65 2.74
N ASN A 45 6.87 -5.17 1.64
CA ASN A 45 8.31 -5.44 1.55
C ASN A 45 9.14 -4.16 1.63
N THR A 46 8.66 -3.08 1.04
CA THR A 46 9.35 -1.79 1.11
C THR A 46 9.34 -1.24 2.53
N LEU A 47 8.21 -1.34 3.22
CA LEU A 47 8.12 -0.89 4.62
C LEU A 47 9.08 -1.71 5.51
N LEU A 48 9.09 -3.04 5.34
CA LEU A 48 9.99 -3.89 6.11
C LEU A 48 11.46 -3.54 5.83
N ALA A 49 11.80 -3.28 4.58
CA ALA A 49 13.17 -2.92 4.20
C ALA A 49 13.61 -1.58 4.79
N ASN A 50 12.67 -0.72 5.16
CA ASN A 50 12.96 0.61 5.72
C ASN A 50 12.74 0.68 7.22
N GLY A 51 12.69 -0.46 7.91
CA GLY A 51 12.73 -0.51 9.37
C GLY A 51 11.40 -0.74 10.05
N VAL A 52 10.29 -0.84 9.32
CA VAL A 52 8.98 -1.11 9.92
C VAL A 52 8.91 -2.58 10.31
N LYS A 53 8.40 -2.86 11.50
CA LYS A 53 8.19 -4.23 11.95
C LYS A 53 6.91 -4.78 11.33
N ARG A 54 6.90 -6.08 11.02
CA ARG A 54 5.69 -6.70 10.44
C ARG A 54 4.47 -6.52 11.35
N GLU A 55 4.64 -6.58 12.65
CA GLU A 55 3.54 -6.39 13.60
C GLU A 55 2.97 -4.96 13.59
N ASP A 56 3.68 -4.03 12.98
CA ASP A 56 3.24 -2.63 12.84
C ASP A 56 2.61 -2.34 11.48
N ILE A 57 2.33 -3.39 10.70
CA ILE A 57 1.66 -3.29 9.40
C ILE A 57 0.35 -4.07 9.47
N ASP A 58 -0.77 -3.37 9.40
CA ASP A 58 -2.09 -3.99 9.40
C ASP A 58 -2.68 -3.91 8.01
N VAL A 59 -3.21 -5.03 7.51
CA VAL A 59 -3.82 -5.10 6.18
C VAL A 59 -5.31 -5.36 6.32
N MET A 60 -6.13 -4.52 5.69
CA MET A 60 -7.56 -4.70 5.58
C MET A 60 -7.92 -4.95 4.11
N ARG A 61 -8.64 -6.04 3.84
CA ARG A 61 -9.11 -6.33 2.49
C ARG A 61 -10.55 -5.86 2.35
N VAL A 62 -10.85 -5.26 1.20
CA VAL A 62 -12.21 -4.83 0.85
C VAL A 62 -12.57 -5.41 -0.52
N PRO A 63 -13.88 -5.57 -0.84
CA PRO A 63 -14.27 -6.25 -2.08
C PRO A 63 -13.76 -5.58 -3.35
N GLY A 64 -13.87 -4.26 -3.45
CA GLY A 64 -13.50 -3.54 -4.67
C GLY A 64 -12.98 -2.15 -4.37
N SER A 65 -12.60 -1.44 -5.46
CA SER A 65 -12.02 -0.10 -5.32
C SER A 65 -12.98 0.91 -4.69
N PHE A 66 -14.29 0.75 -4.89
CA PHE A 66 -15.25 1.67 -4.30
C PHE A 66 -15.25 1.59 -2.77
N GLU A 67 -15.08 0.38 -2.23
CA GLU A 67 -15.05 0.17 -0.77
C GLU A 67 -13.76 0.61 -0.12
N LEU A 68 -12.73 1.00 -0.90
CA LEU A 68 -11.51 1.58 -0.34
C LEU A 68 -11.81 2.85 0.45
N ILE A 69 -12.80 3.62 0.03
CA ILE A 69 -13.19 4.85 0.74
C ILE A 69 -13.60 4.50 2.17
N TYR A 70 -14.46 3.51 2.31
CA TYR A 70 -14.92 3.06 3.63
C TYR A 70 -13.76 2.48 4.45
N GLY A 71 -13.00 1.56 3.84
CA GLY A 71 -11.89 0.91 4.53
C GLY A 71 -10.85 1.89 5.02
N ALA A 72 -10.46 2.84 4.16
CA ALA A 72 -9.49 3.86 4.52
C ALA A 72 -10.03 4.77 5.63
N SER A 73 -11.30 5.15 5.53
CA SER A 73 -11.92 6.02 6.55
C SER A 73 -11.96 5.36 7.93
N LYS A 74 -12.10 4.04 7.97
CA LYS A 74 -12.03 3.28 9.23
C LYS A 74 -10.60 3.23 9.75
N MET A 75 -9.64 2.95 8.88
CA MET A 75 -8.25 2.80 9.28
C MET A 75 -7.62 4.09 9.79
N VAL A 76 -7.94 5.22 9.18
CA VAL A 76 -7.34 6.50 9.60
C VAL A 76 -7.75 6.90 11.01
N LYS A 77 -8.77 6.27 11.57
CA LYS A 77 -9.17 6.50 12.97
C LYS A 77 -8.28 5.72 13.93
N GLY A 78 -7.48 4.78 13.45
CA GLY A 78 -6.53 4.04 14.26
C GLY A 78 -5.24 4.82 14.47
N ALA A 79 -4.33 4.23 15.23
CA ALA A 79 -3.07 4.86 15.59
C ALA A 79 -2.00 4.52 14.54
N TYR A 80 -2.19 4.95 13.31
CA TYR A 80 -1.23 4.75 12.22
C TYR A 80 -0.56 6.06 11.84
N ASP A 81 0.70 5.97 11.46
CA ASP A 81 1.43 7.12 10.91
C ASP A 81 0.97 7.42 9.49
N ALA A 82 0.56 6.40 8.75
CA ALA A 82 -0.01 6.56 7.42
C ALA A 82 -0.90 5.38 7.08
N VAL A 83 -1.85 5.60 6.15
CA VAL A 83 -2.70 4.56 5.59
C VAL A 83 -2.51 4.57 4.08
N ILE A 84 -2.25 3.39 3.53
CA ILE A 84 -2.03 3.19 2.11
C ILE A 84 -3.26 2.47 1.54
N ALA A 85 -3.87 3.05 0.53
CA ALA A 85 -5.02 2.44 -0.14
C ALA A 85 -4.59 1.94 -1.53
N ILE A 86 -4.86 0.67 -1.80
CA ILE A 86 -4.46 0.00 -3.04
C ILE A 86 -5.69 -0.54 -3.75
N GLY A 87 -5.91 -0.07 -4.95
CA GLY A 87 -7.02 -0.52 -5.78
C GLY A 87 -6.61 -0.64 -7.23
N CYS A 88 -7.53 -1.13 -8.05
CA CYS A 88 -7.30 -1.29 -9.47
C CYS A 88 -8.59 -0.96 -10.21
N VAL A 89 -8.48 -0.11 -11.21
CA VAL A 89 -9.58 0.20 -12.12
C VAL A 89 -9.11 -0.19 -13.51
N ILE A 90 -9.87 -1.06 -14.15
CA ILE A 90 -9.55 -1.51 -15.49
C ILE A 90 -10.56 -0.94 -16.48
N ARG A 91 -10.15 -0.90 -17.74
CA ARG A 91 -11.04 -0.52 -18.82
C ARG A 91 -12.04 -1.64 -19.05
N GLY A 92 -13.34 -1.32 -19.00
CA GLY A 92 -14.39 -2.28 -19.30
C GLY A 92 -14.59 -2.47 -20.80
N ASP A 93 -15.23 -3.55 -21.15
CA ASP A 93 -15.57 -3.85 -22.53
C ASP A 93 -16.81 -3.09 -23.02
#